data_c80be45af0638076f05713bf1eade427
#
_entry.id   c80be45af0638076f05713bf1eade427
#
_cell.length_a   1.000
_cell.length_b   1.000
_cell.length_c   1.000
_cell.angle_alpha   90.00
_cell.angle_beta   90.00
_cell.angle_gamma   90.00
#
_symmetry.space_group_name_H-M   'P 1'
#
loop_
_entity.id
_entity.type
_entity.pdbx_description
1 polymer ?
#
loop_
_entity_poly.entity_id
_entity_poly.type
_entity_poly.pdbx_seq_one_letter_code
_entity_poly.pdbx_strand_id
1 'polypeptide(L)'
;MLELLSYDFMQRSLVAAALVGALCSVIGVFVVLRGLAFVGAGTAHAAFAGVALAYLVGLPPLPLAIVFGLVTVWTTGLMEERGRMKLDVSIGILYTATMALAILFIGLMKTYNAEVYGYLFGSVLSVTTEELRIIATLSFLVLGTILAFSKELYFVAFDQEMAEASGVPARRIYYLLLTLVALTMVVSLKTVGAILVFAMVLIPASTAYQLTHSLRHMTFYAVAIGTASSVGGVLLSYVWDVPTGPAIVLLATVIFFVSVLLSPKRIRKVPC
;
A
#
# COMPACT_ATOMS: atom_id res chain seq x y z
N MET A 1 -10.59 16.90 23.01
CA MET A 1 -10.48 15.57 22.34
C MET A 1 -11.83 14.90 22.11
N LEU A 2 -12.76 14.89 23.09
CA LEU A 2 -14.11 14.32 22.88
C LEU A 2 -14.95 15.11 21.87
N GLU A 3 -14.83 16.43 21.82
CA GLU A 3 -15.51 17.28 20.84
C GLU A 3 -15.05 17.01 19.38
N LEU A 4 -13.79 16.58 19.19
CA LEU A 4 -13.24 16.20 17.88
C LEU A 4 -13.96 15.01 17.26
N LEU A 5 -14.35 14.04 18.09
CA LEU A 5 -15.08 12.85 17.65
C LEU A 5 -16.54 13.13 17.30
N SER A 6 -17.06 14.31 17.63
CA SER A 6 -18.42 14.71 17.26
C SER A 6 -18.56 15.20 15.81
N TYR A 7 -17.43 15.54 15.15
CA TYR A 7 -17.47 16.00 13.75
C TYR A 7 -17.50 14.82 12.78
N ASP A 8 -18.48 14.79 11.89
CA ASP A 8 -18.68 13.71 10.90
C ASP A 8 -17.45 13.50 9.99
N PHE A 9 -16.77 14.57 9.60
CA PHE A 9 -15.56 14.44 8.78
C PHE A 9 -14.42 13.73 9.52
N MET A 10 -14.26 13.98 10.81
CA MET A 10 -13.23 13.35 11.64
C MET A 10 -13.51 11.86 11.83
N GLN A 11 -14.77 11.48 12.08
CA GLN A 11 -15.15 10.07 12.19
C GLN A 11 -14.87 9.32 10.90
N ARG A 12 -15.25 9.89 9.74
CA ARG A 12 -14.95 9.30 8.43
C ARG A 12 -13.45 9.16 8.20
N SER A 13 -12.68 10.18 8.53
CA SER A 13 -11.22 10.19 8.39
C SER A 13 -10.56 9.12 9.25
N LEU A 14 -10.96 8.98 10.50
CA LEU A 14 -10.41 7.97 11.41
C LEU A 14 -10.75 6.54 10.94
N VAL A 15 -11.98 6.31 10.49
CA VAL A 15 -12.39 5.01 9.94
C VAL A 15 -11.61 4.70 8.66
N ALA A 16 -11.49 5.67 7.74
CA ALA A 16 -10.69 5.51 6.52
C ALA A 16 -9.22 5.21 6.84
N ALA A 17 -8.61 5.97 7.76
CA ALA A 17 -7.23 5.77 8.20
C ALA A 17 -7.01 4.38 8.82
N ALA A 18 -7.94 3.92 9.67
CA ALA A 18 -7.87 2.61 10.29
C ALA A 18 -7.97 1.48 9.25
N LEU A 19 -8.93 1.58 8.31
CA LEU A 19 -9.12 0.59 7.24
C LEU A 19 -7.91 0.52 6.32
N VAL A 20 -7.42 1.67 5.84
CA VAL A 20 -6.24 1.74 4.96
C VAL A 20 -4.98 1.29 5.69
N GLY A 21 -4.79 1.70 6.95
CA GLY A 21 -3.66 1.27 7.78
C GLY A 21 -3.64 -0.25 7.98
N ALA A 22 -4.79 -0.87 8.27
CA ALA A 22 -4.92 -2.31 8.39
C ALA A 22 -4.66 -3.02 7.05
N LEU A 23 -5.29 -2.55 5.97
CA LEU A 23 -5.17 -3.12 4.63
C LEU A 23 -3.72 -3.10 4.13
N CYS A 24 -3.07 -1.91 4.17
CA CYS A 24 -1.68 -1.74 3.78
C CYS A 24 -0.74 -2.63 4.59
N SER A 25 -1.00 -2.78 5.89
CA SER A 25 -0.16 -3.61 6.77
C SER A 25 -0.27 -5.10 6.47
N VAL A 26 -1.49 -5.61 6.19
CA VAL A 26 -1.67 -7.03 5.83
C VAL A 26 -0.98 -7.34 4.51
N ILE A 27 -1.17 -6.53 3.48
CA ILE A 27 -0.47 -6.68 2.19
C ILE A 27 1.03 -6.50 2.36
N GLY A 28 1.46 -5.56 3.21
CA GLY A 28 2.85 -5.30 3.51
C GLY A 28 3.60 -6.52 4.03
N VAL A 29 2.95 -7.39 4.80
CA VAL A 29 3.57 -8.64 5.25
C VAL A 29 4.00 -9.50 4.06
N PHE A 30 3.13 -9.68 3.07
CA PHE A 30 3.45 -10.45 1.85
C PHE A 30 4.51 -9.75 1.00
N VAL A 31 4.40 -8.42 0.88
CA VAL A 31 5.37 -7.58 0.16
C VAL A 31 6.78 -7.71 0.76
N VAL A 32 6.89 -7.66 2.09
CA VAL A 32 8.18 -7.80 2.79
C VAL A 32 8.73 -9.22 2.69
N LEU A 33 7.89 -10.24 2.89
CA LEU A 33 8.29 -11.64 2.82
C LEU A 33 8.78 -12.05 1.43
N ARG A 34 8.15 -11.53 0.38
CA ARG A 34 8.48 -11.85 -1.02
C ARG A 34 9.56 -10.94 -1.61
N GLY A 35 9.96 -9.88 -0.90
CA GLY A 35 10.90 -8.89 -1.43
C GLY A 35 10.33 -7.99 -2.52
N LEU A 36 9.00 -7.78 -2.54
CA LEU A 36 8.28 -7.00 -3.55
C LEU A 36 8.18 -5.50 -3.21
N ALA A 37 9.09 -4.98 -2.41
CA ALA A 37 8.99 -3.61 -1.89
C ALA A 37 8.78 -2.57 -3.00
N PHE A 38 9.61 -2.58 -4.04
CA PHE A 38 9.51 -1.62 -5.13
C PHE A 38 8.26 -1.80 -6.02
N VAL A 39 7.66 -3.00 -6.06
CA VAL A 39 6.42 -3.25 -6.80
C VAL A 39 5.29 -2.37 -6.27
N GLY A 40 5.21 -2.20 -4.95
CA GLY A 40 4.25 -1.29 -4.33
C GLY A 40 4.42 0.16 -4.80
N ALA A 41 5.66 0.68 -4.76
CA ALA A 41 5.96 2.05 -5.19
C ALA A 41 5.63 2.25 -6.68
N GLY A 42 6.09 1.36 -7.55
CA GLY A 42 5.84 1.43 -8.98
C GLY A 42 4.35 1.41 -9.31
N THR A 43 3.60 0.55 -8.61
CA THR A 43 2.15 0.43 -8.79
C THR A 43 1.39 1.69 -8.34
N ALA A 44 1.79 2.29 -7.22
CA ALA A 44 1.16 3.52 -6.74
C ALA A 44 1.34 4.68 -7.74
N HIS A 45 2.54 4.83 -8.32
CA HIS A 45 2.80 5.85 -9.33
C HIS A 45 2.13 5.55 -10.67
N ALA A 46 2.03 4.28 -11.06
CA ALA A 46 1.25 3.89 -12.23
C ALA A 46 -0.24 4.19 -12.06
N ALA A 47 -0.80 3.86 -10.90
CA ALA A 47 -2.18 4.21 -10.58
C ALA A 47 -2.41 5.73 -10.58
N PHE A 48 -1.44 6.51 -10.09
CA PHE A 48 -1.48 7.97 -10.18
C PHE A 48 -1.46 8.48 -11.64
N ALA A 49 -0.69 7.84 -12.53
CA ALA A 49 -0.76 8.15 -13.96
C ALA A 49 -2.16 7.88 -14.55
N GLY A 50 -2.82 6.79 -14.10
CA GLY A 50 -4.21 6.51 -14.45
C GLY A 50 -5.18 7.59 -13.95
N VAL A 51 -4.97 8.10 -12.73
CA VAL A 51 -5.73 9.25 -12.19
C VAL A 51 -5.51 10.49 -13.06
N ALA A 52 -4.26 10.84 -13.37
CA ALA A 52 -3.94 12.00 -14.21
C ALA A 52 -4.60 11.91 -15.60
N LEU A 53 -4.55 10.72 -16.22
CA LEU A 53 -5.26 10.49 -17.49
C LEU A 53 -6.77 10.68 -17.34
N ALA A 54 -7.36 10.16 -16.26
CA ALA A 54 -8.80 10.27 -16.02
C ALA A 54 -9.25 11.74 -15.99
N TYR A 55 -8.53 12.58 -15.25
CA TYR A 55 -8.83 14.02 -15.19
C TYR A 55 -8.60 14.72 -16.53
N LEU A 56 -7.60 14.31 -17.31
CA LEU A 56 -7.35 14.88 -18.64
C LEU A 56 -8.52 14.59 -19.62
N VAL A 57 -9.09 13.40 -19.56
CA VAL A 57 -10.19 12.97 -20.48
C VAL A 57 -11.59 13.15 -19.89
N GLY A 58 -11.72 13.63 -18.65
CA GLY A 58 -13.01 13.86 -17.97
C GLY A 58 -13.72 12.60 -17.51
N LEU A 59 -12.98 11.53 -17.18
CA LEU A 59 -13.52 10.26 -16.67
C LEU A 59 -13.34 10.12 -15.15
N PRO A 60 -14.12 9.24 -14.49
CA PRO A 60 -13.90 8.93 -13.08
C PRO A 60 -12.48 8.36 -12.87
N PRO A 61 -11.74 8.80 -11.82
CA PRO A 61 -10.33 8.45 -11.67
C PRO A 61 -10.10 7.00 -11.26
N LEU A 62 -10.99 6.39 -10.47
CA LEU A 62 -10.79 5.06 -9.89
C LEU A 62 -10.63 3.94 -10.94
N PRO A 63 -11.46 3.81 -12.00
CA PRO A 63 -11.29 2.75 -13.00
C PRO A 63 -9.96 2.80 -13.72
N LEU A 64 -9.50 4.00 -14.13
CA LEU A 64 -8.23 4.16 -14.83
C LEU A 64 -7.04 3.92 -13.89
N ALA A 65 -7.13 4.33 -12.62
CA ALA A 65 -6.14 4.00 -11.60
C ALA A 65 -5.99 2.48 -11.43
N ILE A 66 -7.11 1.74 -11.36
CA ILE A 66 -7.10 0.27 -11.29
C ILE A 66 -6.44 -0.35 -12.52
N VAL A 67 -6.83 0.08 -13.72
CA VAL A 67 -6.28 -0.45 -14.99
C VAL A 67 -4.77 -0.23 -15.06
N PHE A 68 -4.29 0.98 -14.80
CA PHE A 68 -2.86 1.29 -14.82
C PHE A 68 -2.09 0.50 -13.76
N GLY A 69 -2.62 0.39 -12.54
CA GLY A 69 -2.03 -0.41 -11.48
C GLY A 69 -1.93 -1.89 -11.85
N LEU A 70 -3.02 -2.50 -12.36
CA LEU A 70 -3.04 -3.91 -12.76
C LEU A 70 -2.11 -4.20 -13.94
N VAL A 71 -2.14 -3.36 -14.98
CA VAL A 71 -1.24 -3.51 -16.13
C VAL A 71 0.22 -3.48 -15.69
N THR A 72 0.57 -2.57 -14.78
CA THR A 72 1.94 -2.46 -14.27
C THR A 72 2.37 -3.70 -13.51
N VAL A 73 1.59 -4.19 -12.55
CA VAL A 73 2.00 -5.38 -11.77
C VAL A 73 2.03 -6.65 -12.62
N TRP A 74 1.09 -6.82 -13.53
CA TRP A 74 1.05 -8.00 -14.40
C TRP A 74 2.18 -7.99 -15.42
N THR A 75 2.51 -6.81 -15.98
CA THR A 75 3.67 -6.67 -16.87
C THR A 75 4.96 -6.97 -16.12
N THR A 76 5.11 -6.45 -14.88
CA THR A 76 6.26 -6.74 -14.03
C THR A 76 6.40 -8.25 -13.76
N GLY A 77 5.31 -8.91 -13.34
CA GLY A 77 5.30 -10.35 -13.10
C GLY A 77 5.63 -11.17 -14.36
N LEU A 78 5.11 -10.75 -15.52
CA LEU A 78 5.40 -11.42 -16.80
C LEU A 78 6.88 -11.27 -17.22
N MET A 79 7.49 -10.10 -16.96
CA MET A 79 8.91 -9.86 -17.27
C MET A 79 9.82 -10.70 -16.37
N GLU A 80 9.46 -10.85 -15.08
CA GLU A 80 10.15 -11.72 -14.13
C GLU A 80 10.06 -13.19 -14.55
N GLU A 81 8.85 -13.73 -14.78
CA GLU A 81 8.65 -15.14 -15.16
C GLU A 81 9.40 -15.54 -16.43
N ARG A 82 9.45 -14.65 -17.42
CA ARG A 82 10.17 -14.93 -18.66
C ARG A 82 11.69 -14.86 -18.51
N GLY A 83 12.20 -14.64 -17.30
CA GLY A 83 13.64 -14.53 -17.01
C GLY A 83 14.36 -13.41 -17.77
N ARG A 84 13.58 -12.43 -18.28
CA ARG A 84 14.15 -11.38 -19.12
C ARG A 84 14.87 -10.31 -18.32
N MET A 85 14.39 -10.03 -17.10
CA MET A 85 14.92 -8.96 -16.25
C MET A 85 14.69 -9.29 -14.78
N LYS A 86 15.56 -8.78 -13.90
CA LYS A 86 15.31 -8.80 -12.45
C LYS A 86 14.09 -7.93 -12.13
N LEU A 87 13.31 -8.34 -11.13
CA LEU A 87 12.09 -7.66 -10.71
C LEU A 87 12.31 -6.15 -10.48
N ASP A 88 13.37 -5.79 -9.75
CA ASP A 88 13.69 -4.40 -9.40
C ASP A 88 13.99 -3.54 -10.65
N VAL A 89 14.60 -4.12 -11.68
CA VAL A 89 14.86 -3.41 -12.94
C VAL A 89 13.59 -3.20 -13.73
N SER A 90 12.75 -4.24 -13.82
CA SER A 90 11.47 -4.17 -14.52
C SER A 90 10.54 -3.12 -13.91
N ILE A 91 10.41 -3.14 -12.58
CA ILE A 91 9.55 -2.17 -11.90
C ILE A 91 10.14 -0.76 -11.95
N GLY A 92 11.47 -0.61 -11.89
CA GLY A 92 12.13 0.70 -12.02
C GLY A 92 11.84 1.36 -13.36
N ILE A 93 11.86 0.60 -14.47
CA ILE A 93 11.51 1.10 -15.80
C ILE A 93 10.03 1.49 -15.87
N LEU A 94 9.13 0.63 -15.40
CA LEU A 94 7.69 0.90 -15.40
C LEU A 94 7.33 2.09 -14.50
N TYR A 95 7.95 2.20 -13.34
CA TYR A 95 7.82 3.33 -12.43
C TYR A 95 8.18 4.66 -13.10
N THR A 96 9.37 4.73 -13.72
CA THR A 96 9.82 5.96 -14.38
C THR A 96 8.98 6.30 -15.60
N ALA A 97 8.59 5.31 -16.39
CA ALA A 97 7.73 5.50 -17.57
C ALA A 97 6.33 5.99 -17.17
N THR A 98 5.71 5.37 -16.17
CA THR A 98 4.37 5.78 -15.71
C THR A 98 4.39 7.15 -15.03
N MET A 99 5.45 7.49 -14.29
CA MET A 99 5.60 8.82 -13.71
C MET A 99 5.79 9.88 -14.79
N ALA A 100 6.57 9.60 -15.84
CA ALA A 100 6.70 10.47 -17.00
C ALA A 100 5.34 10.68 -17.71
N LEU A 101 4.54 9.62 -17.86
CA LEU A 101 3.17 9.72 -18.40
C LEU A 101 2.28 10.58 -17.51
N ALA A 102 2.35 10.42 -16.18
CA ALA A 102 1.57 11.23 -15.25
C ALA A 102 1.90 12.73 -15.42
N ILE A 103 3.17 13.07 -15.47
CA ILE A 103 3.64 14.46 -15.66
C ILE A 103 3.19 14.98 -17.03
N LEU A 104 3.29 14.16 -18.08
CA LEU A 104 2.81 14.51 -19.42
C LEU A 104 1.32 14.82 -19.42
N PHE A 105 0.49 13.96 -18.82
CA PHE A 105 -0.97 14.16 -18.75
C PHE A 105 -1.32 15.43 -17.97
N ILE A 106 -0.64 15.69 -16.84
CA ILE A 106 -0.82 16.93 -16.08
C ILE A 106 -0.40 18.14 -16.90
N GLY A 107 0.72 18.08 -17.63
CA GLY A 107 1.19 19.16 -18.50
C GLY A 107 0.26 19.46 -19.68
N LEU A 108 -0.52 18.45 -20.14
CA LEU A 108 -1.53 18.63 -21.18
C LEU A 108 -2.85 19.23 -20.67
N MET A 109 -3.06 19.26 -19.35
CA MET A 109 -4.22 19.94 -18.75
C MET A 109 -4.06 21.45 -18.91
N LYS A 110 -5.09 22.12 -19.46
CA LYS A 110 -5.09 23.57 -19.68
C LYS A 110 -5.24 24.38 -18.36
N THR A 111 -5.69 23.74 -17.31
CA THR A 111 -5.99 24.37 -16.01
C THR A 111 -5.36 23.58 -14.87
N TYR A 112 -4.95 24.31 -13.82
CA TYR A 112 -4.48 23.67 -12.58
C TYR A 112 -5.63 22.91 -11.93
N ASN A 113 -5.39 21.63 -11.64
CA ASN A 113 -6.38 20.76 -10.97
C ASN A 113 -5.85 20.32 -9.60
N ALA A 114 -6.37 20.96 -8.55
CA ALA A 114 -5.97 20.67 -7.16
C ALA A 114 -6.28 19.22 -6.74
N GLU A 115 -7.32 18.60 -7.32
CA GLU A 115 -7.71 17.23 -6.98
C GLU A 115 -6.66 16.21 -7.42
N VAL A 116 -6.03 16.41 -8.59
CA VAL A 116 -4.95 15.55 -9.07
C VAL A 116 -3.76 15.57 -8.09
N TYR A 117 -3.39 16.77 -7.63
CA TYR A 117 -2.34 16.90 -6.61
C TYR A 117 -2.75 16.29 -5.27
N GLY A 118 -4.05 16.30 -4.94
CA GLY A 118 -4.60 15.61 -3.78
C GLY A 118 -4.32 14.11 -3.79
N TYR A 119 -4.35 13.45 -4.95
CA TYR A 119 -3.96 12.03 -5.08
C TYR A 119 -2.45 11.79 -4.93
N LEU A 120 -1.62 12.78 -5.22
CA LEU A 120 -0.17 12.66 -5.07
C LEU A 120 0.26 12.75 -3.60
N PHE A 121 -0.27 13.73 -2.87
CA PHE A 121 0.09 14.00 -1.47
C PHE A 121 -0.81 13.31 -0.45
N GLY A 122 -2.02 12.95 -0.84
CA GLY A 122 -3.04 12.37 0.03
C GLY A 122 -3.74 13.41 0.91
N SER A 123 -4.99 13.13 1.24
CA SER A 123 -5.76 13.90 2.23
C SER A 123 -6.82 13.03 2.88
N VAL A 124 -6.49 12.46 4.03
CA VAL A 124 -7.45 11.63 4.78
C VAL A 124 -8.64 12.47 5.26
N LEU A 125 -8.42 13.75 5.58
CA LEU A 125 -9.47 14.63 6.12
C LEU A 125 -10.53 15.02 5.07
N SER A 126 -10.23 14.86 3.78
CA SER A 126 -11.15 15.17 2.68
C SER A 126 -12.00 13.99 2.19
N VAL A 127 -11.94 12.84 2.87
CA VAL A 127 -12.66 11.62 2.47
C VAL A 127 -14.18 11.81 2.61
N THR A 128 -14.88 11.65 1.49
CA THR A 128 -16.35 11.69 1.43
C THR A 128 -16.98 10.36 1.87
N THR A 129 -18.29 10.37 2.14
CA THR A 129 -19.01 9.15 2.52
C THR A 129 -19.01 8.11 1.39
N GLU A 130 -19.10 8.55 0.12
CA GLU A 130 -19.03 7.63 -1.02
C GLU A 130 -17.68 6.98 -1.15
N GLU A 131 -16.60 7.76 -1.00
CA GLU A 131 -15.24 7.26 -1.02
C GLU A 131 -14.96 6.29 0.13
N LEU A 132 -15.47 6.61 1.33
CA LEU A 132 -15.35 5.69 2.47
C LEU A 132 -16.04 4.34 2.19
N ARG A 133 -17.21 4.34 1.51
CA ARG A 133 -17.88 3.10 1.09
C ARG A 133 -17.03 2.31 0.08
N ILE A 134 -16.43 2.99 -0.89
CA ILE A 134 -15.52 2.36 -1.87
C ILE A 134 -14.30 1.76 -1.17
N ILE A 135 -13.64 2.54 -0.30
CA ILE A 135 -12.49 2.08 0.50
C ILE A 135 -12.88 0.86 1.32
N ALA A 136 -14.00 0.91 2.04
CA ALA A 136 -14.47 -0.20 2.87
C ALA A 136 -14.76 -1.44 2.00
N THR A 137 -15.51 -1.31 0.92
CA THR A 137 -15.88 -2.43 0.04
C THR A 137 -14.64 -3.12 -0.54
N LEU A 138 -13.71 -2.33 -1.10
CA LEU A 138 -12.48 -2.87 -1.68
C LEU A 138 -11.57 -3.45 -0.60
N SER A 139 -11.47 -2.82 0.58
CA SER A 139 -10.71 -3.36 1.71
C SER A 139 -11.26 -4.70 2.17
N PHE A 140 -12.57 -4.83 2.34
CA PHE A 140 -13.21 -6.11 2.71
C PHE A 140 -13.02 -7.18 1.63
N LEU A 141 -13.09 -6.81 0.35
CA LEU A 141 -12.83 -7.74 -0.75
C LEU A 141 -11.38 -8.24 -0.72
N VAL A 142 -10.41 -7.34 -0.58
CA VAL A 142 -8.98 -7.71 -0.53
C VAL A 142 -8.68 -8.55 0.71
N LEU A 143 -9.11 -8.12 1.90
CA LEU A 143 -8.89 -8.86 3.15
C LEU A 143 -9.61 -10.21 3.14
N GLY A 144 -10.84 -10.27 2.63
CA GLY A 144 -11.59 -11.51 2.47
C GLY A 144 -10.88 -12.50 1.54
N THR A 145 -10.33 -12.01 0.43
CA THR A 145 -9.54 -12.83 -0.50
C THR A 145 -8.24 -13.33 0.17
N ILE A 146 -7.54 -12.48 0.92
CA ILE A 146 -6.34 -12.88 1.67
C ILE A 146 -6.69 -13.95 2.71
N LEU A 147 -7.79 -13.80 3.44
CA LEU A 147 -8.21 -14.77 4.42
C LEU A 147 -8.58 -16.12 3.77
N ALA A 148 -9.29 -16.07 2.63
CA ALA A 148 -9.71 -17.28 1.90
C ALA A 148 -8.52 -18.08 1.35
N PHE A 149 -7.50 -17.38 0.84
CA PHE A 149 -6.30 -17.98 0.24
C PHE A 149 -5.04 -17.83 1.12
N SER A 150 -5.22 -17.64 2.43
CA SER A 150 -4.11 -17.34 3.34
C SER A 150 -3.00 -18.39 3.31
N LYS A 151 -3.36 -19.68 3.28
CA LYS A 151 -2.40 -20.79 3.28
C LYS A 151 -1.57 -20.81 2.01
N GLU A 152 -2.22 -20.70 0.87
CA GLU A 152 -1.60 -20.69 -0.46
C GLU A 152 -0.72 -19.45 -0.65
N LEU A 153 -1.23 -18.28 -0.25
CA LEU A 153 -0.49 -17.02 -0.33
C LEU A 153 0.79 -17.06 0.54
N TYR A 154 0.69 -17.56 1.77
CA TYR A 154 1.88 -17.73 2.61
C TYR A 154 2.84 -18.74 2.02
N PHE A 155 2.38 -19.87 1.53
CA PHE A 155 3.24 -20.90 0.96
C PHE A 155 3.99 -20.36 -0.27
N VAL A 156 3.29 -19.73 -1.20
CA VAL A 156 3.89 -19.12 -2.39
C VAL A 156 4.81 -17.94 -2.03
N ALA A 157 4.49 -17.18 -0.98
CA ALA A 157 5.34 -16.07 -0.54
C ALA A 157 6.71 -16.54 0.00
N PHE A 158 6.77 -17.74 0.58
CA PHE A 158 8.02 -18.31 1.09
C PHE A 158 8.82 -19.04 0.03
N ASP A 159 8.17 -19.96 -0.69
CA ASP A 159 8.85 -20.81 -1.67
C ASP A 159 7.85 -21.19 -2.78
N GLN A 160 7.99 -20.52 -3.90
CA GLN A 160 7.11 -20.74 -5.04
C GLN A 160 7.37 -22.10 -5.70
N GLU A 161 8.62 -22.55 -5.78
CA GLU A 161 8.99 -23.83 -6.41
C GLU A 161 8.46 -24.99 -5.58
N MET A 162 8.62 -24.92 -4.27
CA MET A 162 8.09 -25.94 -3.35
C MET A 162 6.53 -25.95 -3.38
N ALA A 163 5.88 -24.81 -3.50
CA ALA A 163 4.44 -24.73 -3.62
C ALA A 163 3.94 -25.41 -4.91
N GLU A 164 4.62 -25.20 -6.05
CA GLU A 164 4.31 -25.87 -7.32
C GLU A 164 4.53 -27.39 -7.21
N ALA A 165 5.65 -27.82 -6.64
CA ALA A 165 5.95 -29.23 -6.42
C ALA A 165 4.91 -29.92 -5.51
N SER A 166 4.27 -29.14 -4.62
CA SER A 166 3.20 -29.63 -3.72
C SER A 166 1.79 -29.57 -4.35
N GLY A 167 1.68 -29.23 -5.64
CA GLY A 167 0.40 -29.20 -6.37
C GLY A 167 -0.40 -27.91 -6.20
N VAL A 168 0.16 -26.86 -5.56
CA VAL A 168 -0.46 -25.54 -5.49
C VAL A 168 -0.26 -24.83 -6.84
N PRO A 169 -1.29 -24.18 -7.42
CA PRO A 169 -1.13 -23.41 -8.65
C PRO A 169 -0.39 -22.08 -8.38
N ALA A 170 0.91 -22.18 -8.01
CA ALA A 170 1.69 -21.08 -7.46
C ALA A 170 1.73 -19.86 -8.38
N ARG A 171 1.77 -20.05 -9.69
CA ARG A 171 1.67 -18.96 -10.65
C ARG A 171 0.37 -18.15 -10.51
N ARG A 172 -0.79 -18.81 -10.39
CA ARG A 172 -2.09 -18.11 -10.23
C ARG A 172 -2.16 -17.36 -8.90
N ILE A 173 -1.64 -17.97 -7.83
CA ILE A 173 -1.58 -17.35 -6.50
C ILE A 173 -0.62 -16.15 -6.50
N TYR A 174 0.49 -16.22 -7.23
CA TYR A 174 1.40 -15.09 -7.38
C TYR A 174 0.73 -13.90 -8.09
N TYR A 175 0.05 -14.13 -9.23
CA TYR A 175 -0.70 -13.06 -9.92
C TYR A 175 -1.88 -12.54 -9.10
N LEU A 176 -2.51 -13.39 -8.29
CA LEU A 176 -3.51 -12.96 -7.31
C LEU A 176 -2.87 -12.01 -6.30
N LEU A 177 -1.71 -12.35 -5.73
CA LEU A 177 -0.99 -11.46 -4.80
C LEU A 177 -0.66 -10.11 -5.45
N LEU A 178 -0.11 -10.11 -6.66
CA LEU A 178 0.17 -8.88 -7.40
C LEU A 178 -1.09 -8.03 -7.62
N THR A 179 -2.22 -8.67 -7.94
CA THR A 179 -3.53 -8.00 -8.08
C THR A 179 -3.98 -7.37 -6.76
N LEU A 180 -3.85 -8.09 -5.64
CA LEU A 180 -4.20 -7.58 -4.31
C LEU A 180 -3.31 -6.42 -3.90
N VAL A 181 -2.01 -6.46 -4.23
CA VAL A 181 -1.09 -5.32 -4.06
C VAL A 181 -1.60 -4.11 -4.85
N ALA A 182 -1.91 -4.27 -6.14
CA ALA A 182 -2.38 -3.17 -6.98
C ALA A 182 -3.68 -2.55 -6.44
N LEU A 183 -4.67 -3.37 -6.08
CA LEU A 183 -5.93 -2.88 -5.51
C LEU A 183 -5.70 -2.13 -4.20
N THR A 184 -4.81 -2.63 -3.34
CA THR A 184 -4.46 -1.96 -2.08
C THR A 184 -3.84 -0.59 -2.33
N MET A 185 -2.90 -0.49 -3.29
CA MET A 185 -2.27 0.78 -3.65
C MET A 185 -3.31 1.78 -4.16
N VAL A 186 -4.19 1.36 -5.07
CA VAL A 186 -5.24 2.22 -5.64
C VAL A 186 -6.21 2.74 -4.58
N VAL A 187 -6.69 1.86 -3.68
CA VAL A 187 -7.61 2.25 -2.60
C VAL A 187 -6.98 3.28 -1.67
N SER A 188 -5.69 3.12 -1.41
CA SER A 188 -4.96 3.95 -0.45
C SER A 188 -4.48 5.29 -1.03
N LEU A 189 -4.51 5.47 -2.37
CA LEU A 189 -4.01 6.67 -3.04
C LEU A 189 -4.64 7.96 -2.52
N LYS A 190 -5.96 8.00 -2.40
CA LYS A 190 -6.65 9.24 -2.01
C LYS A 190 -6.42 9.60 -0.54
N THR A 191 -6.29 8.61 0.31
CA THR A 191 -6.11 8.80 1.75
C THR A 191 -4.68 9.20 2.09
N VAL A 192 -3.71 8.40 1.67
CA VAL A 192 -2.29 8.56 2.06
C VAL A 192 -1.48 9.27 0.97
N GLY A 193 -1.89 9.16 -0.29
CA GLY A 193 -1.19 9.71 -1.45
C GLY A 193 -0.20 8.74 -2.08
N ALA A 194 0.05 8.92 -3.39
CA ALA A 194 0.92 8.03 -4.16
C ALA A 194 2.36 7.98 -3.63
N ILE A 195 2.86 9.09 -3.09
CA ILE A 195 4.22 9.18 -2.56
C ILE A 195 4.35 8.39 -1.24
N LEU A 196 3.32 8.40 -0.40
CA LEU A 196 3.40 7.94 0.98
C LEU A 196 2.80 6.54 1.20
N VAL A 197 1.92 6.06 0.29
CA VAL A 197 1.27 4.76 0.43
C VAL A 197 2.27 3.60 0.49
N PHE A 198 3.36 3.71 -0.24
CA PHE A 198 4.46 2.75 -0.21
C PHE A 198 5.05 2.60 1.21
N ALA A 199 5.26 3.71 1.90
CA ALA A 199 5.77 3.70 3.27
C ALA A 199 4.79 3.01 4.23
N MET A 200 3.47 3.22 4.05
CA MET A 200 2.43 2.59 4.86
C MET A 200 2.33 1.08 4.67
N VAL A 201 2.66 0.58 3.48
CA VAL A 201 2.74 -0.87 3.22
C VAL A 201 4.02 -1.44 3.83
N LEU A 202 5.16 -0.76 3.66
CA LEU A 202 6.46 -1.31 4.02
C LEU A 202 6.79 -1.19 5.51
N ILE A 203 6.58 0.00 6.12
CA ILE A 203 7.08 0.30 7.46
C ILE A 203 6.42 -0.56 8.55
N PRO A 204 5.07 -0.68 8.65
CA PRO A 204 4.45 -1.48 9.68
C PRO A 204 4.81 -2.96 9.58
N ALA A 205 4.88 -3.50 8.36
CA ALA A 205 5.26 -4.89 8.12
C ALA A 205 6.73 -5.16 8.48
N SER A 206 7.64 -4.26 8.10
CA SER A 206 9.05 -4.34 8.46
C SER A 206 9.26 -4.21 9.96
N THR A 207 8.50 -3.35 10.63
CA THR A 207 8.50 -3.22 12.09
C THR A 207 8.08 -4.53 12.75
N ALA A 208 6.98 -5.11 12.31
CA ALA A 208 6.49 -6.40 12.82
C ALA A 208 7.50 -7.52 12.56
N TYR A 209 8.16 -7.52 11.40
CA TYR A 209 9.22 -8.48 11.08
C TYR A 209 10.38 -8.42 12.06
N GLN A 210 10.74 -7.24 12.58
CA GLN A 210 11.79 -7.09 13.61
C GLN A 210 11.38 -7.67 14.97
N LEU A 211 10.08 -7.65 15.29
CA LEU A 211 9.58 -7.99 16.63
C LEU A 211 9.26 -9.48 16.80
N THR A 212 9.08 -10.25 15.71
CA THR A 212 8.64 -11.65 15.83
C THR A 212 9.26 -12.56 14.76
N HIS A 213 9.25 -13.87 15.05
CA HIS A 213 9.61 -14.95 14.10
C HIS A 213 8.38 -15.71 13.61
N SER A 214 7.20 -15.44 14.15
CA SER A 214 5.94 -16.13 13.78
C SER A 214 5.15 -15.28 12.80
N LEU A 215 4.70 -15.86 11.70
CA LEU A 215 3.90 -15.19 10.67
C LEU A 215 2.59 -14.62 11.20
N ARG A 216 1.87 -15.41 12.02
CA ARG A 216 0.61 -14.95 12.60
C ARG A 216 0.81 -13.73 13.49
N HIS A 217 1.84 -13.76 14.34
CA HIS A 217 2.18 -12.60 15.16
C HIS A 217 2.69 -11.42 14.32
N MET A 218 3.44 -11.70 13.23
CA MET A 218 3.88 -10.65 12.30
C MET A 218 2.69 -9.91 11.68
N THR A 219 1.69 -10.63 11.19
CA THR A 219 0.48 -10.02 10.63
C THR A 219 -0.28 -9.21 11.68
N PHE A 220 -0.45 -9.77 12.88
CA PHE A 220 -1.12 -9.07 13.98
C PHE A 220 -0.39 -7.78 14.38
N TYR A 221 0.94 -7.83 14.58
CA TYR A 221 1.72 -6.65 14.94
C TYR A 221 1.75 -5.62 13.81
N ALA A 222 1.86 -6.07 12.55
CA ALA A 222 1.81 -5.17 11.39
C ALA A 222 0.50 -4.39 11.37
N VAL A 223 -0.65 -5.08 11.52
CA VAL A 223 -1.98 -4.45 11.54
C VAL A 223 -2.11 -3.49 12.73
N ALA A 224 -1.70 -3.91 13.92
CA ALA A 224 -1.77 -3.07 15.11
C ALA A 224 -0.94 -1.78 14.95
N ILE A 225 0.31 -1.91 14.46
CA ILE A 225 1.22 -0.77 14.24
C ILE A 225 0.69 0.14 13.14
N GLY A 226 0.27 -0.44 11.99
CA GLY A 226 -0.22 0.34 10.86
C GLY A 226 -1.50 1.08 11.18
N THR A 227 -2.45 0.44 11.86
CA THR A 227 -3.69 1.09 12.31
C THR A 227 -3.39 2.18 13.34
N ALA A 228 -2.54 1.88 14.34
CA ALA A 228 -2.16 2.86 15.36
C ALA A 228 -1.43 4.07 14.75
N SER A 229 -0.50 3.84 13.80
CA SER A 229 0.22 4.92 13.10
C SER A 229 -0.71 5.75 12.23
N SER A 230 -1.67 5.13 11.52
CA SER A 230 -2.63 5.84 10.68
C SER A 230 -3.56 6.70 11.51
N VAL A 231 -4.20 6.13 12.54
CA VAL A 231 -5.12 6.85 13.43
C VAL A 231 -4.37 7.91 14.23
N GLY A 232 -3.23 7.55 14.81
CA GLY A 232 -2.39 8.49 15.58
C GLY A 232 -1.86 9.63 14.72
N GLY A 233 -1.46 9.36 13.47
CA GLY A 233 -1.00 10.37 12.52
C GLY A 233 -2.10 11.35 12.12
N VAL A 234 -3.35 10.89 11.95
CA VAL A 234 -4.50 11.78 11.70
C VAL A 234 -4.75 12.69 12.90
N LEU A 235 -4.70 12.15 14.11
CA LEU A 235 -4.88 12.96 15.34
C LEU A 235 -3.75 13.98 15.51
N LEU A 236 -2.48 13.58 15.29
CA LEU A 236 -1.34 14.48 15.34
C LEU A 236 -1.41 15.58 14.27
N SER A 237 -1.82 15.22 13.06
CA SER A 237 -2.04 16.16 11.95
C SER A 237 -3.02 17.25 12.34
N TYR A 238 -4.12 16.88 12.97
CA TYR A 238 -5.12 17.84 13.43
C TYR A 238 -4.61 18.75 14.56
N VAL A 239 -3.86 18.19 15.53
CA VAL A 239 -3.36 18.96 16.69
C VAL A 239 -2.27 19.95 16.28
N TRP A 240 -1.41 19.57 15.32
CA TRP A 240 -0.25 20.37 14.91
C TRP A 240 -0.47 21.13 13.59
N ASP A 241 -1.65 21.02 12.99
CA ASP A 241 -1.99 21.64 11.70
C ASP A 241 -0.98 21.32 10.59
N VAL A 242 -0.58 20.03 10.50
CA VAL A 242 0.36 19.52 9.52
C VAL A 242 -0.32 18.55 8.55
N PRO A 243 0.20 18.34 7.32
CA PRO A 243 -0.39 17.40 6.37
C PRO A 243 -0.49 15.97 6.94
N THR A 244 -1.63 15.31 6.74
CA THR A 244 -1.95 14.00 7.34
C THR A 244 -1.02 12.88 6.87
N GLY A 245 -0.71 12.82 5.57
CA GLY A 245 0.14 11.79 5.00
C GLY A 245 1.54 11.75 5.65
N PRO A 246 2.29 12.86 5.63
CA PRO A 246 3.59 12.94 6.31
C PRO A 246 3.52 12.62 7.80
N ALA A 247 2.49 13.10 8.52
CA ALA A 247 2.33 12.82 9.97
C ALA A 247 2.21 11.31 10.23
N ILE A 248 1.41 10.60 9.44
CA ILE A 248 1.24 9.15 9.52
C ILE A 248 2.57 8.43 9.28
N VAL A 249 3.27 8.78 8.19
CA VAL A 249 4.51 8.10 7.80
C VAL A 249 5.63 8.36 8.80
N LEU A 250 5.79 9.59 9.27
CA LEU A 250 6.80 9.94 10.28
C LEU A 250 6.54 9.21 11.60
N LEU A 251 5.28 9.13 12.05
CA LEU A 251 4.93 8.37 13.24
C LEU A 251 5.28 6.88 13.08
N ALA A 252 4.90 6.26 11.95
CA ALA A 252 5.26 4.88 11.65
C ALA A 252 6.79 4.68 11.63
N THR A 253 7.53 5.63 11.05
CA THR A 253 8.99 5.60 10.96
C THR A 253 9.64 5.67 12.35
N VAL A 254 9.15 6.53 13.25
CA VAL A 254 9.62 6.59 14.65
C VAL A 254 9.40 5.25 15.34
N ILE A 255 8.20 4.66 15.21
CA ILE A 255 7.88 3.35 15.78
C ILE A 255 8.83 2.27 15.22
N PHE A 256 9.15 2.31 13.91
CA PHE A 256 10.11 1.39 13.29
C PHE A 256 11.49 1.51 13.93
N PHE A 257 12.06 2.70 14.03
CA PHE A 257 13.38 2.89 14.62
C PHE A 257 13.42 2.46 16.09
N VAL A 258 12.39 2.77 16.87
CA VAL A 258 12.28 2.29 18.26
C VAL A 258 12.25 0.76 18.30
N SER A 259 11.48 0.12 17.40
CA SER A 259 11.39 -1.34 17.34
C SER A 259 12.72 -2.00 16.93
N VAL A 260 13.49 -1.38 16.04
CA VAL A 260 14.84 -1.86 15.65
C VAL A 260 15.79 -1.80 16.82
N LEU A 261 15.72 -0.75 17.64
CA LEU A 261 16.56 -0.62 18.86
C LEU A 261 16.21 -1.68 19.91
N LEU A 262 14.91 -2.03 20.03
CA LEU A 262 14.39 -2.99 21.00
C LEU A 262 14.28 -4.42 20.43
N SER A 263 14.71 -4.65 19.19
CA SER A 263 14.50 -5.92 18.46
C SER A 263 15.19 -7.10 19.15
N PRO A 264 14.45 -8.17 19.46
CA PRO A 264 15.03 -9.41 19.99
C PRO A 264 15.97 -10.11 18.98
N LYS A 265 15.85 -9.81 17.68
CA LYS A 265 16.72 -10.34 16.63
C LYS A 265 18.13 -9.75 16.65
N ARG A 266 18.32 -8.56 17.25
CA ARG A 266 19.62 -7.91 17.38
C ARG A 266 20.50 -8.61 18.42
N ILE A 267 19.90 -9.26 19.41
CA ILE A 267 20.61 -9.90 20.55
C ILE A 267 21.12 -11.30 20.16
N ARG A 268 20.52 -11.98 19.18
CA ARG A 268 21.01 -13.24 18.62
C ARG A 268 21.93 -12.99 17.42
N LYS A 269 23.17 -12.54 17.66
CA LYS A 269 24.26 -12.89 16.75
C LYS A 269 24.44 -14.40 16.88
N VAL A 270 23.97 -15.16 15.90
CA VAL A 270 24.38 -16.56 15.73
C VAL A 270 25.89 -16.51 15.50
N PRO A 271 26.73 -17.14 16.35
CA PRO A 271 28.13 -17.32 16.00
C PRO A 271 28.20 -18.20 14.74
N CYS A 272 28.94 -17.73 13.75
CA CYS A 272 29.33 -18.53 12.56
C CYS A 272 30.03 -19.81 12.96
#